data_bca2339707caa91381ab515acff5ecc5
#
_entry.id   bca2339707caa91381ab515acff5ecc5
#
_cell.length_a   1.000
_cell.length_b   1.000
_cell.length_c   1.000
_cell.angle_alpha   90.00
_cell.angle_beta   90.00
_cell.angle_gamma   90.00
#
_symmetry.space_group_name_H-M   'P 1'
#
loop_
_entity.id
_entity.type
_entity.pdbx_description
1 polymer ?
#
loop_
_entity_poly.entity_id
_entity_poly.type
_entity_poly.pdbx_seq_one_letter_code
_entity_poly.pdbx_strand_id
1 'polypeptide(L)'
;MLSVLIPCFNESEILEQTFKTVNKYLIDRKLKFEIIFINNGSTDNSIDILNKIEKENLNIVVSNKEIKGKGLAIKEGLVLAKFNKILILDADLSVGIDHLTNEVLQTQEVLYIGSRSKGVEVGTPYMRRLAGKTLNQILRKLFKIPFKDTQCGFKFISSNNIKEVANNLSTEGFMYDLDLILSSTKYNVKVEEIPIQYNHNFNSSVSLIKDPVKMALDIFKIYKKFI
;
A
#
# COMPACT_ATOMS: atom_id res chain seq x y z
N MET A 1 11.27 -14.89 4.21
CA MET A 1 11.68 -14.04 3.07
C MET A 1 10.54 -13.08 2.79
N LEU A 2 10.84 -11.79 2.55
CA LEU A 2 9.85 -10.71 2.48
C LEU A 2 10.23 -9.70 1.38
N SER A 3 9.28 -9.30 0.54
CA SER A 3 9.38 -8.12 -0.33
C SER A 3 8.63 -6.95 0.31
N VAL A 4 9.26 -5.78 0.41
CA VAL A 4 8.61 -4.56 0.90
C VAL A 4 8.42 -3.62 -0.27
N LEU A 5 7.18 -3.25 -0.59
CA LEU A 5 6.83 -2.34 -1.68
C LEU A 5 6.55 -0.95 -1.13
N ILE A 6 7.22 0.05 -1.69
CA ILE A 6 7.08 1.45 -1.30
C ILE A 6 6.85 2.29 -2.57
N PRO A 7 5.60 2.60 -2.92
CA PRO A 7 5.32 3.53 -4.00
C PRO A 7 5.68 4.95 -3.58
N CYS A 8 6.36 5.69 -4.46
CA CYS A 8 6.86 7.03 -4.21
C CYS A 8 6.39 8.01 -5.29
N PHE A 9 5.98 9.20 -4.89
CA PHE A 9 5.66 10.30 -5.80
C PHE A 9 5.95 11.65 -5.15
N ASN A 10 7.04 12.32 -5.56
CA ASN A 10 7.52 13.59 -5.00
C ASN A 10 7.76 13.51 -3.48
N GLU A 11 8.59 12.56 -3.07
CA GLU A 11 8.87 12.24 -1.67
C GLU A 11 10.36 12.45 -1.32
N SER A 12 11.09 13.27 -2.10
CA SER A 12 12.54 13.46 -1.97
C SER A 12 13.00 13.81 -0.54
N GLU A 13 12.20 14.53 0.22
CA GLU A 13 12.54 14.97 1.58
C GLU A 13 12.57 13.81 2.60
N ILE A 14 11.83 12.72 2.35
CA ILE A 14 11.63 11.66 3.34
C ILE A 14 12.25 10.32 2.94
N LEU A 15 12.53 10.08 1.65
CA LEU A 15 12.95 8.77 1.12
C LEU A 15 14.17 8.17 1.84
N GLU A 16 15.20 8.95 2.12
CA GLU A 16 16.38 8.44 2.85
C GLU A 16 16.02 7.97 4.26
N GLN A 17 15.17 8.73 4.97
CA GLN A 17 14.74 8.36 6.32
C GLN A 17 13.82 7.14 6.28
N THR A 18 12.92 7.07 5.32
CA THR A 18 12.04 5.91 5.09
C THR A 18 12.87 4.65 4.85
N PHE A 19 13.84 4.73 3.94
CA PHE A 19 14.77 3.62 3.68
C PHE A 19 15.50 3.19 4.96
N LYS A 20 16.13 4.13 5.68
CA LYS A 20 16.88 3.83 6.92
C LYS A 20 16.00 3.14 7.96
N THR A 21 14.77 3.63 8.15
CA THR A 21 13.83 3.08 9.13
C THR A 21 13.41 1.66 8.77
N VAL A 22 12.99 1.43 7.52
CA VAL A 22 12.54 0.13 7.04
C VAL A 22 13.70 -0.86 7.03
N ASN A 23 14.85 -0.50 6.47
CA ASN A 23 16.02 -1.35 6.37
C ASN A 23 16.54 -1.77 7.76
N LYS A 24 16.65 -0.83 8.69
CA LYS A 24 17.06 -1.13 10.06
C LYS A 24 16.11 -2.13 10.73
N TYR A 25 14.80 -1.92 10.63
CA TYR A 25 13.79 -2.81 11.22
C TYR A 25 13.93 -4.26 10.70
N LEU A 26 14.16 -4.42 9.39
CA LEU A 26 14.28 -5.72 8.75
C LEU A 26 15.61 -6.43 9.11
N ILE A 27 16.71 -5.67 9.20
CA ILE A 27 18.03 -6.18 9.63
C ILE A 27 17.98 -6.61 11.09
N ASP A 28 17.46 -5.77 11.99
CA ASP A 28 17.37 -6.06 13.42
C ASP A 28 16.59 -7.37 13.71
N ARG A 29 15.60 -7.69 12.84
CA ARG A 29 14.83 -8.93 12.89
C ARG A 29 15.46 -10.10 12.13
N LYS A 30 16.64 -9.93 11.53
CA LYS A 30 17.36 -10.95 10.76
C LYS A 30 16.52 -11.55 9.64
N LEU A 31 15.66 -10.75 9.02
CA LEU A 31 14.82 -11.20 7.91
C LEU A 31 15.66 -11.26 6.62
N LYS A 32 15.38 -12.25 5.77
CA LYS A 32 15.82 -12.20 4.36
C LYS A 32 14.78 -11.40 3.59
N PHE A 33 15.18 -10.27 2.99
CA PHE A 33 14.26 -9.32 2.38
C PHE A 33 14.83 -8.65 1.13
N GLU A 34 13.93 -8.02 0.38
CA GLU A 34 14.21 -6.96 -0.58
C GLU A 34 13.27 -5.78 -0.31
N ILE A 35 13.69 -4.56 -0.66
CA ILE A 35 12.84 -3.37 -0.67
C ILE A 35 12.72 -2.91 -2.13
N ILE A 36 11.50 -2.73 -2.60
CA ILE A 36 11.18 -2.32 -3.96
C ILE A 36 10.56 -0.93 -3.89
N PHE A 37 11.31 0.08 -4.27
CA PHE A 37 10.79 1.43 -4.46
C PHE A 37 10.25 1.57 -5.88
N ILE A 38 9.03 2.10 -6.01
CA ILE A 38 8.43 2.36 -7.31
C ILE A 38 8.20 3.85 -7.44
N ASN A 39 9.12 4.51 -8.16
CA ASN A 39 8.98 5.92 -8.50
C ASN A 39 7.88 6.07 -9.54
N ASN A 40 6.81 6.74 -9.16
CA ASN A 40 5.56 6.84 -9.89
C ASN A 40 5.45 8.21 -10.61
N GLY A 41 6.45 8.55 -11.42
CA GLY A 41 6.52 9.76 -12.20
C GLY A 41 6.79 11.02 -11.36
N SER A 42 7.69 10.93 -10.37
CA SER A 42 8.13 12.10 -9.60
C SER A 42 8.80 13.14 -10.48
N THR A 43 8.62 14.40 -10.12
CA THR A 43 9.19 15.57 -10.80
C THR A 43 10.22 16.31 -9.94
N ASP A 44 10.47 15.80 -8.73
CA ASP A 44 11.50 16.27 -7.80
C ASP A 44 12.74 15.35 -7.84
N ASN A 45 13.65 15.49 -6.89
CA ASN A 45 14.88 14.70 -6.81
C ASN A 45 14.68 13.27 -6.29
N SER A 46 13.43 12.76 -6.19
CA SER A 46 13.15 11.43 -5.65
C SER A 46 13.91 10.32 -6.38
N ILE A 47 13.96 10.37 -7.72
CA ILE A 47 14.64 9.32 -8.50
C ILE A 47 16.14 9.28 -8.27
N ASP A 48 16.79 10.44 -8.12
CA ASP A 48 18.22 10.50 -7.90
C ASP A 48 18.60 9.92 -6.53
N ILE A 49 17.78 10.21 -5.50
CA ILE A 49 17.93 9.65 -4.16
C ILE A 49 17.75 8.13 -4.19
N LEU A 50 16.72 7.63 -4.87
CA LEU A 50 16.46 6.20 -4.99
C LEU A 50 17.58 5.46 -5.73
N ASN A 51 18.08 6.01 -6.82
CA ASN A 51 19.22 5.45 -7.58
C ASN A 51 20.49 5.37 -6.72
N LYS A 52 20.74 6.36 -5.87
CA LYS A 52 21.85 6.33 -4.91
C LYS A 52 21.65 5.20 -3.89
N ILE A 53 20.47 5.08 -3.30
CA ILE A 53 20.14 4.02 -2.34
C ILE A 53 20.33 2.64 -2.98
N GLU A 54 19.85 2.43 -4.22
CA GLU A 54 20.00 1.16 -4.94
C GLU A 54 21.46 0.80 -5.20
N LYS A 55 22.29 1.75 -5.62
CA LYS A 55 23.73 1.51 -5.88
C LYS A 55 24.50 1.09 -4.63
N GLU A 56 24.08 1.58 -3.47
CA GLU A 56 24.77 1.31 -2.19
C GLU A 56 24.25 0.04 -1.50
N ASN A 57 23.16 -0.58 -1.98
CA ASN A 57 22.48 -1.67 -1.28
C ASN A 57 21.97 -2.77 -2.23
N LEU A 58 22.51 -3.97 -2.11
CA LEU A 58 22.21 -5.11 -3.01
C LEU A 58 20.79 -5.65 -2.91
N ASN A 59 20.06 -5.36 -1.84
CA ASN A 59 18.70 -5.84 -1.60
C ASN A 59 17.63 -4.79 -1.92
N ILE A 60 18.02 -3.74 -2.64
CA ILE A 60 17.11 -2.69 -3.10
C ILE A 60 16.88 -2.83 -4.60
N VAL A 61 15.64 -2.59 -5.00
CA VAL A 61 15.22 -2.53 -6.41
C VAL A 61 14.47 -1.23 -6.62
N VAL A 62 14.83 -0.48 -7.65
CA VAL A 62 14.14 0.75 -8.03
C VAL A 62 13.49 0.55 -9.39
N SER A 63 12.17 0.73 -9.44
CA SER A 63 11.42 0.80 -10.70
C SER A 63 10.98 2.24 -10.95
N ASN A 64 11.34 2.78 -12.11
CA ASN A 64 10.97 4.14 -12.50
C ASN A 64 9.86 4.11 -13.55
N LYS A 65 8.74 4.75 -13.27
CA LYS A 65 7.58 4.84 -14.17
C LYS A 65 7.29 6.30 -14.50
N GLU A 66 7.03 6.58 -15.76
CA GLU A 66 6.65 7.92 -16.23
C GLU A 66 5.17 8.24 -15.95
N ILE A 67 4.33 7.20 -15.82
CA ILE A 67 2.88 7.34 -15.68
C ILE A 67 2.49 7.36 -14.20
N LYS A 68 1.76 8.39 -13.80
CA LYS A 68 1.24 8.56 -12.44
C LYS A 68 0.07 7.63 -12.16
N GLY A 69 0.14 6.90 -11.04
CA GLY A 69 -0.96 6.08 -10.56
C GLY A 69 -0.53 5.13 -9.46
N LYS A 70 -1.00 5.35 -8.22
CA LYS A 70 -0.61 4.51 -7.07
C LYS A 70 -0.95 3.04 -7.31
N GLY A 71 -2.11 2.76 -7.94
CA GLY A 71 -2.51 1.41 -8.30
C GLY A 71 -1.57 0.76 -9.31
N LEU A 72 -1.09 1.52 -10.30
CA LEU A 72 -0.09 1.03 -11.27
C LEU A 72 1.23 0.70 -10.57
N ALA A 73 1.68 1.57 -9.67
CA ALA A 73 2.90 1.34 -8.90
C ALA A 73 2.80 0.06 -8.04
N ILE A 74 1.67 -0.15 -7.37
CA ILE A 74 1.45 -1.36 -6.57
C ILE A 74 1.40 -2.60 -7.45
N LYS A 75 0.67 -2.57 -8.57
CA LYS A 75 0.63 -3.68 -9.52
C LYS A 75 2.02 -4.07 -10.01
N GLU A 76 2.82 -3.10 -10.40
CA GLU A 76 4.21 -3.28 -10.81
C GLU A 76 5.04 -3.94 -9.70
N GLY A 77 4.96 -3.40 -8.49
CA GLY A 77 5.68 -3.93 -7.34
C GLY A 77 5.31 -5.37 -7.01
N LEU A 78 4.03 -5.72 -7.08
CA LEU A 78 3.57 -7.10 -6.89
C LEU A 78 4.14 -8.06 -7.96
N VAL A 79 4.29 -7.60 -9.20
CA VAL A 79 4.89 -8.40 -10.29
C VAL A 79 6.40 -8.54 -10.13
N LEU A 80 7.10 -7.49 -9.69
CA LEU A 80 8.56 -7.49 -9.48
C LEU A 80 8.98 -8.27 -8.24
N ALA A 81 8.08 -8.40 -7.25
CA ALA A 81 8.40 -9.05 -5.98
C ALA A 81 8.88 -10.50 -6.17
N LYS A 82 10.04 -10.82 -5.56
CA LYS A 82 10.65 -12.16 -5.59
C LYS A 82 10.05 -13.12 -4.59
N PHE A 83 9.37 -12.61 -3.55
CA PHE A 83 8.88 -13.42 -2.45
C PHE A 83 7.35 -13.40 -2.37
N ASN A 84 6.78 -14.52 -1.89
CA ASN A 84 5.33 -14.68 -1.73
C ASN A 84 4.77 -13.98 -0.46
N LYS A 85 5.62 -13.31 0.31
CA LYS A 85 5.23 -12.44 1.41
C LYS A 85 5.59 -11.02 1.03
N ILE A 86 4.60 -10.17 0.92
CA ILE A 86 4.77 -8.79 0.46
C ILE A 86 4.14 -7.85 1.46
N LEU A 87 4.92 -6.87 1.91
CA LEU A 87 4.44 -5.74 2.70
C LEU A 87 4.36 -4.51 1.81
N ILE A 88 3.23 -3.84 1.80
CA ILE A 88 3.01 -2.56 1.13
C ILE A 88 2.98 -1.49 2.21
N LEU A 89 3.82 -0.46 2.06
CA LEU A 89 3.91 0.70 2.95
C LEU A 89 3.88 1.99 2.14
N ASP A 90 3.24 3.02 2.69
CA ASP A 90 3.38 4.38 2.16
C ASP A 90 4.76 4.95 2.51
N ALA A 91 5.33 5.76 1.62
CA ALA A 91 6.67 6.32 1.79
C ALA A 91 6.80 7.22 3.03
N ASP A 92 5.70 7.83 3.48
CA ASP A 92 5.66 8.69 4.66
C ASP A 92 5.60 7.93 6.00
N LEU A 93 5.47 6.61 5.96
CA LEU A 93 5.32 5.74 7.12
C LEU A 93 4.25 6.23 8.12
N SER A 94 3.17 6.85 7.62
CA SER A 94 2.01 7.23 8.45
C SER A 94 1.47 6.04 9.26
N VAL A 95 1.68 4.82 8.76
CA VAL A 95 1.61 3.57 9.51
C VAL A 95 3.00 2.96 9.54
N GLY A 96 3.54 2.76 10.74
CA GLY A 96 4.89 2.23 10.92
C GLY A 96 5.03 0.76 10.51
N ILE A 97 6.25 0.37 10.18
CA ILE A 97 6.60 -1.03 9.85
C ILE A 97 6.49 -1.96 11.06
N ASP A 98 6.46 -1.43 12.28
CA ASP A 98 6.35 -2.18 13.55
C ASP A 98 5.05 -3.00 13.67
N HIS A 99 4.01 -2.65 12.89
CA HIS A 99 2.81 -3.48 12.74
C HIS A 99 3.04 -4.81 12.02
N LEU A 100 4.21 -5.01 11.38
CA LEU A 100 4.65 -6.30 10.85
C LEU A 100 5.18 -7.18 12.00
N THR A 101 4.29 -7.70 12.81
CA THR A 101 4.64 -8.57 13.94
C THR A 101 5.04 -9.98 13.48
N ASN A 102 5.56 -10.80 14.40
CA ASN A 102 5.90 -12.18 14.08
C ASN A 102 4.66 -13.01 13.71
N GLU A 103 3.52 -12.75 14.35
CA GLU A 103 2.23 -13.39 14.04
C GLU A 103 1.82 -13.08 12.60
N VAL A 104 1.89 -11.82 12.18
CA VAL A 104 1.59 -11.40 10.79
C VAL A 104 2.52 -12.11 9.81
N LEU A 105 3.83 -12.16 10.10
CA LEU A 105 4.83 -12.80 9.24
C LEU A 105 4.67 -14.32 9.09
N GLN A 106 4.11 -15.01 10.08
CA GLN A 106 3.96 -16.47 10.05
C GLN A 106 2.72 -16.93 9.28
N THR A 107 1.75 -16.06 9.05
CA THR A 107 0.50 -16.41 8.37
C THR A 107 0.72 -16.67 6.87
N GLN A 108 -0.15 -17.51 6.30
CA GLN A 108 -0.15 -17.85 4.88
C GLN A 108 -1.57 -17.70 4.31
N GLU A 109 -1.68 -17.51 3.00
CA GLU A 109 -2.94 -17.33 2.25
C GLU A 109 -3.84 -16.26 2.89
N VAL A 110 -3.22 -15.11 3.23
CA VAL A 110 -3.89 -13.98 3.89
C VAL A 110 -3.45 -12.65 3.30
N LEU A 111 -4.39 -11.71 3.22
CA LEU A 111 -4.16 -10.27 3.07
C LEU A 111 -4.58 -9.59 4.37
N TYR A 112 -3.61 -9.12 5.15
CA TYR A 112 -3.88 -8.20 6.26
C TYR A 112 -3.96 -6.78 5.74
N ILE A 113 -5.03 -6.09 6.10
CA ILE A 113 -5.21 -4.65 5.86
C ILE A 113 -5.20 -3.92 7.20
N GLY A 114 -4.41 -2.86 7.29
CA GLY A 114 -4.42 -1.99 8.46
C GLY A 114 -5.78 -1.30 8.62
N SER A 115 -6.27 -1.16 9.85
CA SER A 115 -7.55 -0.52 10.13
C SER A 115 -7.40 0.54 11.21
N ARG A 116 -7.54 1.81 10.80
CA ARG A 116 -7.62 2.98 11.70
C ARG A 116 -8.87 2.89 12.58
N SER A 117 -9.94 2.29 12.06
CA SER A 117 -11.20 2.11 12.81
C SER A 117 -11.10 1.08 13.93
N LYS A 118 -10.14 0.17 13.89
CA LYS A 118 -9.85 -0.80 14.96
C LYS A 118 -8.69 -0.39 15.86
N GLY A 119 -7.88 0.57 15.43
CA GLY A 119 -6.70 1.05 16.11
C GLY A 119 -6.81 2.49 16.58
N VAL A 120 -5.70 3.22 16.49
CA VAL A 120 -5.58 4.62 16.93
C VAL A 120 -5.24 5.52 15.74
N GLU A 121 -5.92 6.63 15.60
CA GLU A 121 -5.70 7.64 14.58
C GLU A 121 -5.37 8.98 15.21
N VAL A 122 -4.15 9.48 14.99
CA VAL A 122 -3.61 10.70 15.58
C VAL A 122 -3.42 11.78 14.51
N GLY A 123 -3.84 13.00 14.81
CA GLY A 123 -3.57 14.20 14.00
C GLY A 123 -4.44 14.37 12.74
N THR A 124 -5.30 13.43 12.40
CA THR A 124 -6.15 13.55 11.19
C THR A 124 -7.23 14.62 11.36
N PRO A 125 -7.31 15.60 10.44
CA PRO A 125 -8.37 16.61 10.44
C PRO A 125 -9.77 15.98 10.39
N TYR A 126 -10.72 16.55 11.16
CA TYR A 126 -12.06 16.01 11.31
C TYR A 126 -12.77 15.74 9.96
N MET A 127 -12.74 16.72 9.05
CA MET A 127 -13.36 16.58 7.72
C MET A 127 -12.78 15.44 6.91
N ARG A 128 -11.46 15.22 6.97
CA ARG A 128 -10.79 14.11 6.29
C ARG A 128 -11.18 12.76 6.88
N ARG A 129 -11.26 12.69 8.21
CA ARG A 129 -11.76 11.50 8.93
C ARG A 129 -13.21 11.18 8.56
N LEU A 130 -14.06 12.20 8.50
CA LEU A 130 -15.47 12.05 8.11
C LEU A 130 -15.59 11.55 6.66
N ALA A 131 -14.88 12.18 5.71
CA ALA A 131 -14.87 11.77 4.30
C ALA A 131 -14.41 10.31 4.14
N GLY A 132 -13.33 9.90 4.84
CA GLY A 132 -12.86 8.52 4.81
C GLY A 132 -13.88 7.53 5.37
N LYS A 133 -14.55 7.86 6.49
CA LYS A 133 -15.62 7.01 7.06
C LYS A 133 -16.80 6.89 6.10
N THR A 134 -17.24 7.98 5.48
CA THR A 134 -18.34 7.99 4.51
C THR A 134 -17.98 7.13 3.30
N LEU A 135 -16.78 7.28 2.72
CA LEU A 135 -16.31 6.44 1.63
C LEU A 135 -16.35 4.96 2.01
N ASN A 136 -15.75 4.59 3.14
CA ASN A 136 -15.76 3.20 3.60
C ASN A 136 -17.18 2.65 3.80
N GLN A 137 -18.13 3.45 4.29
CA GLN A 137 -19.54 3.04 4.41
C GLN A 137 -20.18 2.77 3.04
N ILE A 138 -19.92 3.62 2.05
CA ILE A 138 -20.40 3.44 0.68
C ILE A 138 -19.84 2.14 0.09
N LEU A 139 -18.50 1.93 0.19
CA LEU A 139 -17.84 0.74 -0.34
C LEU A 139 -18.36 -0.54 0.32
N ARG A 140 -18.55 -0.53 1.64
CA ARG A 140 -19.11 -1.68 2.38
C ARG A 140 -20.51 -2.06 1.89
N LYS A 141 -21.37 -1.08 1.67
CA LYS A 141 -22.73 -1.32 1.17
C LYS A 141 -22.71 -1.80 -0.28
N LEU A 142 -21.93 -1.15 -1.12
CA LEU A 142 -21.90 -1.41 -2.57
C LEU A 142 -21.31 -2.80 -2.89
N PHE A 143 -20.21 -3.17 -2.23
CA PHE A 143 -19.47 -4.43 -2.48
C PHE A 143 -19.77 -5.52 -1.44
N LYS A 144 -20.65 -5.26 -0.47
CA LYS A 144 -21.03 -6.19 0.62
C LYS A 144 -19.81 -6.74 1.38
N ILE A 145 -18.77 -5.91 1.57
CA ILE A 145 -17.55 -6.27 2.30
C ILE A 145 -17.68 -5.95 3.79
N PRO A 146 -17.11 -6.78 4.70
CA PRO A 146 -17.23 -6.57 6.15
C PRO A 146 -16.23 -5.53 6.69
N PHE A 147 -15.22 -5.13 5.91
CA PHE A 147 -14.08 -4.33 6.37
C PHE A 147 -14.48 -2.88 6.66
N LYS A 148 -13.96 -2.34 7.78
CA LYS A 148 -14.26 -0.96 8.23
C LYS A 148 -13.33 0.08 7.62
N ASP A 149 -12.11 -0.31 7.24
CA ASP A 149 -11.11 0.58 6.63
C ASP A 149 -10.37 -0.11 5.49
N THR A 150 -10.73 0.22 4.26
CA THR A 150 -10.12 -0.35 3.06
C THR A 150 -8.94 0.47 2.54
N GLN A 151 -8.77 1.73 2.99
CA GLN A 151 -7.86 2.73 2.41
C GLN A 151 -6.64 3.01 3.31
N CYS A 152 -6.24 2.07 4.15
CA CYS A 152 -5.05 2.22 5.00
C CYS A 152 -3.78 1.90 4.23
N GLY A 153 -2.70 2.67 4.43
CA GLY A 153 -1.41 2.50 3.74
C GLY A 153 -0.61 1.25 4.14
N PHE A 154 -1.05 0.50 5.15
CA PHE A 154 -0.41 -0.75 5.56
C PHE A 154 -1.18 -1.95 5.02
N LYS A 155 -0.52 -2.78 4.22
CA LYS A 155 -1.05 -4.07 3.77
C LYS A 155 0.04 -5.11 3.73
N PHE A 156 -0.27 -6.30 4.26
CA PHE A 156 0.62 -7.45 4.16
C PHE A 156 -0.13 -8.59 3.47
N ILE A 157 0.41 -9.06 2.35
CA ILE A 157 -0.12 -10.23 1.64
C ILE A 157 0.89 -11.37 1.70
N SER A 158 0.41 -12.56 2.05
CA SER A 158 1.17 -13.82 2.00
C SER A 158 0.34 -14.82 1.23
N SER A 159 0.72 -15.13 -0.02
CA SER A 159 -0.03 -16.06 -0.86
C SER A 159 0.81 -16.58 -2.01
N ASN A 160 0.52 -17.80 -2.45
CA ASN A 160 1.07 -18.34 -3.70
C ASN A 160 0.41 -17.75 -4.96
N ASN A 161 -0.77 -17.13 -4.80
CA ASN A 161 -1.57 -16.56 -5.89
C ASN A 161 -1.32 -15.05 -6.09
N ILE A 162 -0.18 -14.52 -5.63
CA ILE A 162 0.12 -13.08 -5.71
C ILE A 162 0.14 -12.57 -7.16
N LYS A 163 0.68 -13.36 -8.09
CA LYS A 163 0.75 -12.97 -9.51
C LYS A 163 -0.63 -12.90 -10.14
N GLU A 164 -1.51 -13.82 -9.82
CA GLU A 164 -2.90 -13.83 -10.26
C GLU A 164 -3.65 -12.63 -9.69
N VAL A 165 -3.47 -12.33 -8.41
CA VAL A 165 -4.01 -11.14 -7.76
C VAL A 165 -3.51 -9.87 -8.45
N ALA A 166 -2.19 -9.74 -8.68
CA ALA A 166 -1.58 -8.59 -9.35
C ALA A 166 -2.11 -8.40 -10.77
N ASN A 167 -2.19 -9.49 -11.56
CA ASN A 167 -2.70 -9.45 -12.93
C ASN A 167 -4.18 -9.06 -12.98
N ASN A 168 -4.95 -9.39 -11.96
CA ASN A 168 -6.35 -9.02 -11.86
C ASN A 168 -6.56 -7.55 -11.45
N LEU A 169 -5.54 -6.82 -10.96
CA LEU A 169 -5.69 -5.39 -10.65
C LEU A 169 -5.94 -4.57 -11.91
N SER A 170 -6.99 -3.77 -11.89
CA SER A 170 -7.48 -2.95 -13.03
C SER A 170 -7.49 -1.45 -12.74
N THR A 171 -7.36 -1.04 -11.48
CA THR A 171 -7.37 0.36 -11.09
C THR A 171 -5.97 0.96 -11.10
N GLU A 172 -5.88 2.19 -11.62
CA GLU A 172 -4.62 2.92 -11.74
C GLU A 172 -4.37 3.84 -10.54
N GLY A 173 -5.45 4.30 -9.90
CA GLY A 173 -5.44 5.33 -8.87
C GLY A 173 -5.52 4.81 -7.44
N PHE A 174 -6.12 5.63 -6.57
CA PHE A 174 -6.24 5.38 -5.14
C PHE A 174 -7.24 4.27 -4.77
N MET A 175 -8.10 3.83 -5.71
CA MET A 175 -9.02 2.72 -5.42
C MET A 175 -8.39 1.33 -5.57
N TYR A 176 -7.08 1.25 -5.81
CA TYR A 176 -6.35 -0.02 -5.87
C TYR A 176 -6.54 -0.86 -4.58
N ASP A 177 -6.71 -0.21 -3.46
CA ASP A 177 -6.91 -0.87 -2.16
C ASP A 177 -8.13 -1.79 -2.17
N LEU A 178 -9.26 -1.27 -2.69
CA LEU A 178 -10.48 -2.06 -2.86
C LEU A 178 -10.30 -3.15 -3.92
N ASP A 179 -9.68 -2.83 -5.05
CA ASP A 179 -9.41 -3.79 -6.12
C ASP A 179 -8.51 -4.94 -5.63
N LEU A 180 -7.49 -4.63 -4.81
CA LEU A 180 -6.62 -5.62 -4.18
C LEU A 180 -7.39 -6.55 -3.23
N ILE A 181 -8.26 -5.99 -2.38
CA ILE A 181 -9.11 -6.76 -1.45
C ILE A 181 -10.00 -7.74 -2.23
N LEU A 182 -10.73 -7.25 -3.23
CA LEU A 182 -11.66 -8.06 -4.01
C LEU A 182 -10.92 -9.08 -4.89
N SER A 183 -9.79 -8.70 -5.48
CA SER A 183 -8.93 -9.62 -6.23
C SER A 183 -8.36 -10.72 -5.34
N SER A 184 -7.90 -10.38 -4.14
CA SER A 184 -7.42 -11.36 -3.16
C SER A 184 -8.51 -12.36 -2.80
N THR A 185 -9.71 -11.89 -2.48
CA THR A 185 -10.86 -12.77 -2.20
C THR A 185 -11.19 -13.68 -3.38
N LYS A 186 -11.18 -13.17 -4.61
CA LYS A 186 -11.41 -13.94 -5.84
C LYS A 186 -10.43 -15.10 -6.01
N TYR A 187 -9.18 -14.91 -5.60
CA TYR A 187 -8.11 -15.92 -5.68
C TYR A 187 -7.88 -16.67 -4.37
N ASN A 188 -8.92 -16.77 -3.51
CA ASN A 188 -8.94 -17.54 -2.26
C ASN A 188 -7.90 -17.08 -1.23
N VAL A 189 -7.50 -15.81 -1.26
CA VAL A 189 -6.68 -15.20 -0.21
C VAL A 189 -7.62 -14.61 0.83
N LYS A 190 -7.56 -15.10 2.06
CA LYS A 190 -8.38 -14.59 3.18
C LYS A 190 -8.03 -13.15 3.48
N VAL A 191 -9.01 -12.26 3.66
CA VAL A 191 -8.76 -10.86 4.00
C VAL A 191 -9.13 -10.62 5.46
N GLU A 192 -8.24 -9.98 6.21
CA GLU A 192 -8.44 -9.65 7.63
C GLU A 192 -7.99 -8.23 7.93
N GLU A 193 -8.69 -7.56 8.84
CA GLU A 193 -8.29 -6.25 9.38
C GLU A 193 -7.49 -6.40 10.66
N ILE A 194 -6.34 -5.74 10.74
CA ILE A 194 -5.55 -5.61 11.95
C ILE A 194 -5.59 -4.17 12.49
N PRO A 195 -5.64 -3.97 13.80
CA PRO A 195 -5.57 -2.63 14.39
C PRO A 195 -4.19 -2.02 14.13
N ILE A 196 -4.16 -0.73 13.76
CA ILE A 196 -2.91 -0.01 13.55
C ILE A 196 -2.92 1.35 14.28
N GLN A 197 -1.73 1.86 14.57
CA GLN A 197 -1.53 3.25 14.91
C GLN A 197 -1.23 4.04 13.64
N TYR A 198 -2.06 5.03 13.36
CA TYR A 198 -1.92 5.93 12.21
C TYR A 198 -1.53 7.32 12.70
N ASN A 199 -0.41 7.84 12.21
CA ASN A 199 0.05 9.19 12.48
C ASN A 199 -0.11 10.02 11.21
N HIS A 200 -1.02 11.01 11.24
CA HIS A 200 -1.32 11.79 10.05
C HIS A 200 -0.13 12.64 9.60
N ASN A 201 0.27 12.48 8.34
CA ASN A 201 1.22 13.37 7.68
C ASN A 201 0.46 14.50 6.96
N PHE A 202 0.80 15.76 7.27
CA PHE A 202 0.15 16.93 6.67
C PHE A 202 0.56 17.17 5.22
N ASN A 203 1.66 16.58 4.73
CA ASN A 203 2.16 16.71 3.35
C ASN A 203 1.51 15.69 2.37
N SER A 204 0.26 15.30 2.63
CA SER A 204 -0.44 14.31 1.80
C SER A 204 -0.67 14.79 0.37
N SER A 205 -0.30 13.96 -0.61
CA SER A 205 -0.50 14.18 -2.05
C SER A 205 -1.96 14.04 -2.52
N VAL A 206 -2.88 13.58 -1.66
CA VAL A 206 -4.30 13.37 -2.03
C VAL A 206 -5.06 14.68 -2.07
N SER A 207 -5.60 15.02 -3.24
CA SER A 207 -6.45 16.20 -3.45
C SER A 207 -7.90 15.90 -3.09
N LEU A 208 -8.49 16.67 -2.17
CA LEU A 208 -9.90 16.54 -1.78
C LEU A 208 -10.90 16.94 -2.90
N ILE A 209 -10.44 17.59 -3.97
CA ILE A 209 -11.30 18.09 -5.06
C ILE A 209 -11.17 17.23 -6.33
N LYS A 210 -9.94 16.91 -6.75
CA LYS A 210 -9.69 16.22 -8.04
C LYS A 210 -9.79 14.71 -7.93
N ASP A 211 -9.40 14.13 -6.82
CA ASP A 211 -9.35 12.68 -6.67
C ASP A 211 -10.72 12.01 -6.51
N PRO A 212 -11.77 12.62 -5.89
CA PRO A 212 -13.07 11.98 -5.78
C PRO A 212 -13.71 11.58 -7.11
N VAL A 213 -13.54 12.36 -8.17
CA VAL A 213 -14.10 12.03 -9.50
C VAL A 213 -13.38 10.80 -10.08
N LYS A 214 -12.05 10.75 -10.01
CA LYS A 214 -11.26 9.60 -10.44
C LYS A 214 -11.61 8.35 -9.62
N MET A 215 -11.74 8.51 -8.31
CA MET A 215 -12.16 7.43 -7.41
C MET A 215 -13.55 6.90 -7.76
N ALA A 216 -14.51 7.74 -8.08
CA ALA A 216 -15.84 7.32 -8.50
C ALA A 216 -15.80 6.49 -9.81
N LEU A 217 -14.98 6.90 -10.79
CA LEU A 217 -14.78 6.14 -12.02
C LEU A 217 -14.11 4.79 -11.75
N ASP A 218 -13.12 4.74 -10.87
CA ASP A 218 -12.48 3.49 -10.46
C ASP A 218 -13.47 2.57 -9.74
N ILE A 219 -14.29 3.11 -8.81
CA ILE A 219 -15.36 2.35 -8.14
C ILE A 219 -16.31 1.73 -9.18
N PHE A 220 -16.69 2.47 -10.21
CA PHE A 220 -17.55 1.95 -11.27
C PHE A 220 -16.88 0.84 -12.08
N LYS A 221 -15.57 0.97 -12.41
CA LYS A 221 -14.81 -0.10 -13.07
C LYS A 221 -14.74 -1.36 -12.21
N ILE A 222 -14.45 -1.21 -10.90
CA ILE A 222 -14.41 -2.32 -9.96
C ILE A 222 -15.79 -2.98 -9.84
N TYR A 223 -16.85 -2.18 -9.76
CA TYR A 223 -18.22 -2.70 -9.67
C TYR A 223 -18.57 -3.60 -10.87
N LYS A 224 -18.30 -3.14 -12.08
CA LYS A 224 -18.54 -3.95 -13.30
C LYS A 224 -17.69 -5.23 -13.36
N LYS A 225 -16.57 -5.27 -12.66
CA LYS A 225 -15.65 -6.41 -12.67
C LYS A 225 -16.04 -7.49 -11.67
N PHE A 226 -16.65 -7.13 -10.55
CA PHE A 226 -16.85 -8.04 -9.43
C PHE A 226 -18.33 -8.28 -9.06
N ILE A 227 -19.24 -7.45 -9.55
CA ILE A 227 -20.69 -7.57 -9.32
C ILE A 227 -21.42 -7.78 -10.64
#